data_a80f50fd291ab0092914d61975c90d5d
#
_entry.id   a80f50fd291ab0092914d61975c90d5d
#
_cell.length_a   1.000
_cell.length_b   1.000
_cell.length_c   1.000
_cell.angle_alpha   90.00
_cell.angle_beta   90.00
_cell.angle_gamma   90.00
#
_symmetry.space_group_name_H-M   'P 1'
#
loop_
_entity.id
_entity.type
_entity.pdbx_description
1 polymer ?
#
loop_
_entity_poly.entity_id
_entity_poly.type
_entity_poly.pdbx_seq_one_letter_code
_entity_poly.pdbx_strand_id
1 'polypeptide(L)'
;MKKEITIKMANSMEATPIAHLVQLANQFSSQIYFKMGSASVNAKSIMGMMSLVLSTGNVVTIEVDGEDEEQAMEAMEKFLTE
;
A
#
# COMPACT_ATOMS: atom_id res chain seq x y z
N MET A 1 -2.79 6.73 11.79
CA MET A 1 -1.62 7.25 11.05
C MET A 1 -1.94 7.31 9.56
N LYS A 2 -1.62 8.41 8.91
CA LYS A 2 -1.99 8.65 7.53
C LYS A 2 -0.86 9.38 6.83
N LYS A 3 -0.50 8.96 5.61
CA LYS A 3 0.61 9.55 4.89
C LYS A 3 0.38 9.46 3.38
N GLU A 4 0.71 10.54 2.67
CA GLU A 4 0.71 10.52 1.21
C GLU A 4 2.09 10.13 0.72
N ILE A 5 2.13 9.17 -0.21
CA ILE A 5 3.39 8.65 -0.73
C ILE A 5 3.34 8.70 -2.26
N THR A 6 4.39 9.25 -2.85
CA THR A 6 4.56 9.22 -4.30
C THR A 6 5.27 7.92 -4.66
N ILE A 7 4.66 7.15 -5.54
CA ILE A 7 5.20 5.84 -5.93
C ILE A 7 6.44 6.05 -6.80
N LYS A 8 7.54 5.40 -6.42
CA LYS A 8 8.83 5.53 -7.11
C LYS A 8 9.43 4.18 -7.46
N MET A 9 8.60 3.22 -7.76
CA MET A 9 9.09 1.88 -8.10
C MET A 9 9.70 1.89 -9.50
N ALA A 10 10.79 1.13 -9.67
CA ALA A 10 11.48 1.06 -10.97
C ALA A 10 10.62 0.37 -12.02
N ASN A 11 9.77 -0.55 -11.60
CA ASN A 11 8.88 -1.29 -12.49
C ASN A 11 7.44 -0.93 -12.18
N SER A 12 6.58 -1.03 -13.20
CA SER A 12 5.16 -0.83 -12.99
C SER A 12 4.61 -1.94 -12.10
N MET A 13 3.54 -1.62 -11.36
CA MET A 13 2.93 -2.55 -10.43
C MET A 13 2.09 -3.56 -11.21
N GLU A 14 2.54 -4.79 -11.26
CA GLU A 14 1.83 -5.89 -11.87
C GLU A 14 1.24 -6.80 -10.78
N ALA A 15 0.61 -7.91 -11.19
CA ALA A 15 -0.06 -8.79 -10.24
C ALA A 15 0.88 -9.36 -9.19
N THR A 16 2.10 -9.75 -9.57
CA THR A 16 3.05 -10.35 -8.62
C THR A 16 3.53 -9.35 -7.57
N PRO A 17 3.96 -8.13 -7.94
CA PRO A 17 4.28 -7.12 -6.93
C PRO A 17 3.11 -6.77 -6.02
N ILE A 18 1.88 -6.73 -6.56
CA ILE A 18 0.70 -6.47 -5.74
C ILE A 18 0.49 -7.59 -4.72
N ALA A 19 0.67 -8.84 -5.14
CA ALA A 19 0.55 -9.97 -4.23
C ALA A 19 1.58 -9.88 -3.10
N HIS A 20 2.81 -9.49 -3.41
CA HIS A 20 3.85 -9.30 -2.39
C HIS A 20 3.49 -8.18 -1.43
N LEU A 21 2.92 -7.09 -1.93
CA LEU A 21 2.48 -5.98 -1.09
C LEU A 21 1.38 -6.43 -0.13
N VAL A 22 0.42 -7.21 -0.62
CA VAL A 22 -0.66 -7.75 0.21
C VAL A 22 -0.09 -8.69 1.28
N GLN A 23 0.86 -9.55 0.92
CA GLN A 23 1.49 -10.43 1.89
C GLN A 23 2.23 -9.62 2.97
N LEU A 24 2.91 -8.56 2.58
CA LEU A 24 3.59 -7.68 3.53
C LEU A 24 2.58 -7.03 4.47
N ALA A 25 1.48 -6.52 3.93
CA ALA A 25 0.44 -5.89 4.74
C ALA A 25 -0.16 -6.87 5.75
N ASN A 26 -0.28 -8.14 5.37
CA ASN A 26 -0.86 -9.16 6.25
C ASN A 26 0.07 -9.56 7.39
N GLN A 27 1.33 -9.14 7.38
CA GLN A 27 2.26 -9.41 8.48
C GLN A 27 2.02 -8.51 9.69
N PHE A 28 1.25 -7.43 9.51
CA PHE A 28 0.98 -6.47 10.57
C PHE A 28 -0.42 -6.65 11.10
N SER A 29 -0.61 -6.37 12.39
CA SER A 29 -1.94 -6.46 13.00
C SER A 29 -2.77 -5.20 12.74
N SER A 30 -2.13 -4.09 12.39
CA SER A 30 -2.82 -2.85 12.09
C SER A 30 -3.70 -2.97 10.86
N GLN A 31 -4.76 -2.17 10.82
CA GLN A 31 -5.57 -2.01 9.61
C GLN A 31 -4.82 -1.10 8.64
N ILE A 32 -4.76 -1.48 7.39
CA ILE A 32 -4.02 -0.74 6.36
C ILE A 32 -4.94 -0.51 5.17
N TYR A 33 -5.14 0.75 4.81
CA TYR A 33 -5.96 1.14 3.66
C TYR A 33 -5.17 1.98 2.70
N PHE A 34 -5.35 1.73 1.42
CA PHE A 34 -4.77 2.54 0.35
C PHE A 34 -5.89 3.34 -0.29
N LYS A 35 -5.68 4.64 -0.41
CA LYS A 35 -6.65 5.55 -1.01
C LYS A 35 -6.04 6.27 -2.20
N MET A 36 -6.74 6.22 -3.32
CA MET A 36 -6.31 6.91 -4.54
C MET A 36 -7.55 7.48 -5.21
N GLY A 37 -7.63 8.81 -5.32
CA GLY A 37 -8.83 9.47 -5.80
C GLY A 37 -10.01 9.17 -4.89
N SER A 38 -11.08 8.64 -5.44
CA SER A 38 -12.27 8.24 -4.68
C SER A 38 -12.24 6.78 -4.24
N ALA A 39 -11.22 6.03 -4.66
CA ALA A 39 -11.10 4.62 -4.32
C ALA A 39 -10.43 4.46 -2.96
N SER A 40 -10.93 3.52 -2.16
CA SER A 40 -10.34 3.17 -0.88
C SER A 40 -10.40 1.65 -0.75
N VAL A 41 -9.25 1.01 -0.59
CA VAL A 41 -9.19 -0.46 -0.55
C VAL A 41 -8.37 -0.91 0.65
N ASN A 42 -8.70 -2.10 1.14
CA ASN A 42 -7.96 -2.74 2.22
C ASN A 42 -6.68 -3.36 1.64
N ALA A 43 -5.52 -2.93 2.15
CA ALA A 43 -4.25 -3.42 1.64
C ALA A 43 -4.04 -4.92 1.89
N LYS A 44 -4.83 -5.51 2.78
CA LYS A 44 -4.76 -6.95 3.06
C LYS A 44 -5.63 -7.78 2.12
N SER A 45 -6.38 -7.12 1.23
CA SER A 45 -7.25 -7.78 0.25
C SER A 45 -6.61 -7.74 -1.12
N ILE A 46 -6.23 -8.90 -1.64
CA ILE A 46 -5.57 -8.94 -2.94
C ILE A 46 -6.51 -8.45 -4.06
N MET A 47 -7.80 -8.80 -3.98
CA MET A 47 -8.74 -8.35 -5.00
C MET A 47 -8.94 -6.85 -4.97
N GLY A 48 -9.01 -6.27 -3.75
CA GLY A 48 -9.13 -4.82 -3.62
C GLY A 48 -7.89 -4.11 -4.15
N MET A 49 -6.70 -4.62 -3.78
CA MET A 49 -5.45 -4.00 -4.22
C MET A 49 -5.25 -4.11 -5.73
N MET A 50 -5.69 -5.19 -6.34
CA MET A 50 -5.58 -5.36 -7.79
C MET A 50 -6.50 -4.41 -8.56
N SER A 51 -7.50 -3.85 -7.91
CA SER A 51 -8.38 -2.86 -8.55
C SER A 51 -7.75 -1.47 -8.62
N LEU A 52 -6.66 -1.23 -7.87
CA LEU A 52 -5.93 0.04 -7.93
C LEU A 52 -4.86 -0.03 -9.01
N VAL A 53 -4.71 1.08 -9.72
CA VAL A 53 -3.60 1.23 -10.68
C VAL A 53 -2.50 1.99 -9.99
N LEU A 54 -1.49 1.24 -9.50
CA LEU A 54 -0.34 1.81 -8.81
C LEU A 54 0.81 1.92 -9.79
N SER A 55 1.14 3.14 -10.19
CA SER A 55 2.21 3.41 -11.16
C SER A 55 3.16 4.45 -10.61
N THR A 56 4.42 4.38 -11.06
CA THR A 56 5.42 5.38 -10.68
C THR A 56 4.92 6.77 -11.04
N GLY A 57 5.05 7.69 -10.09
CA GLY A 57 4.59 9.07 -10.22
C GLY A 57 3.21 9.32 -9.64
N ASN A 58 2.41 8.28 -9.41
CA ASN A 58 1.11 8.45 -8.78
C ASN A 58 1.29 8.66 -7.28
N VAL A 59 0.35 9.42 -6.69
CA VAL A 59 0.32 9.65 -5.24
C VAL A 59 -0.77 8.78 -4.65
N VAL A 60 -0.42 8.02 -3.62
CA VAL A 60 -1.38 7.21 -2.88
C VAL A 60 -1.37 7.63 -1.42
N THR A 61 -2.54 7.69 -0.81
CA THR A 61 -2.66 7.97 0.62
C THR A 61 -2.80 6.64 1.34
N ILE A 62 -1.92 6.40 2.32
CA ILE A 62 -1.95 5.19 3.11
C ILE A 62 -2.42 5.54 4.50
N GLU A 63 -3.46 4.86 4.97
CA GLU A 63 -3.95 4.99 6.34
C GLU A 63 -3.67 3.69 7.08
N VAL A 64 -3.02 3.81 8.24
CA VAL A 64 -2.66 2.67 9.08
C VAL A 64 -3.15 2.96 10.50
N ASP A 65 -3.81 1.99 11.10
CA ASP A 65 -4.34 2.15 12.46
C ASP A 65 -4.18 0.84 13.23
N GLY A 66 -3.42 0.89 14.32
CA GLY A 66 -3.20 -0.29 15.15
C GLY A 66 -1.91 -0.18 15.96
N GLU A 67 -1.61 -1.23 16.70
CA GLU A 67 -0.45 -1.24 17.61
C GLU A 67 0.88 -1.12 16.88
N ASP A 68 1.00 -1.72 15.70
CA ASP A 68 2.23 -1.69 14.90
C ASP A 68 2.15 -0.74 13.72
N GLU A 69 1.35 0.33 13.84
CA GLU A 69 1.09 1.24 12.73
C GLU A 69 2.37 1.92 12.21
N GLU A 70 3.32 2.24 13.08
CA GLU A 70 4.56 2.86 12.63
C GLU A 70 5.38 1.92 11.77
N GLN A 71 5.55 0.68 12.21
CA GLN A 71 6.27 -0.33 11.45
C GLN A 71 5.55 -0.64 10.15
N ALA A 72 4.23 -0.74 10.18
CA ALA A 72 3.44 -1.02 8.99
C ALA A 72 3.57 0.11 7.96
N MET A 73 3.47 1.36 8.41
CA MET A 73 3.60 2.51 7.52
C MET A 73 4.99 2.55 6.89
N GLU A 74 6.03 2.32 7.68
CA GLU A 74 7.39 2.32 7.19
C GLU A 74 7.58 1.22 6.14
N ALA A 75 7.04 0.03 6.37
CA ALA A 75 7.15 -1.07 5.43
C ALA A 75 6.44 -0.77 4.11
N MET A 76 5.24 -0.17 4.18
CA MET A 76 4.48 0.19 2.99
C MET A 76 5.22 1.26 2.18
N GLU A 77 5.72 2.29 2.86
CA GLU A 77 6.45 3.36 2.20
C GLU A 77 7.70 2.83 1.52
N LYS A 78 8.44 1.98 2.21
CA LYS A 78 9.66 1.40 1.65
C LYS A 78 9.35 0.57 0.41
N PHE A 79 8.30 -0.23 0.46
CA PHE A 79 7.90 -1.04 -0.69
C PHE A 79 7.59 -0.17 -1.92
N LEU A 80 6.90 0.95 -1.70
CA LEU A 80 6.43 1.80 -2.79
C LEU A 80 7.50 2.75 -3.33
N THR A 81 8.59 2.96 -2.58
CA THR A 81 9.63 3.91 -2.98
C THR A 81 10.96 3.24 -3.36
N GLU A 82 11.02 1.94 -3.31
CA GLU A 82 12.21 1.16 -3.72
C GLU A 82 11.98 0.38 -5.05
#